data_3cd5e8b3ed63fc721124ba4d711c06c8
#
_entry.id   3cd5e8b3ed63fc721124ba4d711c06c8
#
_cell.length_a   1.000
_cell.length_b   1.000
_cell.length_c   1.000
_cell.angle_alpha   90.00
_cell.angle_beta   90.00
_cell.angle_gamma   90.00
#
_symmetry.space_group_name_H-M   'P 1'
#
loop_
_entity.id
_entity.type
_entity.pdbx_description
1 polymer ?
#
loop_
_entity_poly.entity_id
_entity_poly.type
_entity_poly.pdbx_seq_one_letter_code
_entity_poly.pdbx_strand_id
1 'polypeptide(L)'
;MYKRQGQALSRLGVDVTGVDLLELVAKLHDPVVNELAVETVSKDFPLWLGEAAQLEKVDGGVRVRSGNNEVVVEKVLASLGRRPNFDQLGLENTALQLDDNGVPQFNNETLQCGDTSIYIAGDVNLDRPVLHEAGHEGRVAGYNAVRNSAVAFRRKTALAITFCDPNVATVGAQLNELDESKIAVAEMQFNPVGRALIIGKNRGVLRIYVNRADGRVLGAAMACVKGEHLAHLLAWSIQQSMTVFDMLKMPYYHPVIEEALQGALYGVLSELDVSEDVVELEKR
;
A
#
# COMPACT_ATOMS: atom_id res chain seq x y z
N MET A 1 -4.63 7.30 -7.30
CA MET A 1 -5.61 8.40 -7.09
C MET A 1 -6.84 8.25 -7.98
N TYR A 2 -6.71 8.01 -9.29
CA TYR A 2 -7.84 7.88 -10.22
C TYR A 2 -8.87 6.78 -9.87
N LYS A 3 -8.44 5.66 -9.28
CA LYS A 3 -9.35 4.54 -8.91
C LYS A 3 -10.44 4.99 -7.94
N ARG A 4 -10.09 5.72 -6.88
CA ARG A 4 -11.04 6.30 -5.92
C ARG A 4 -11.93 7.36 -6.55
N GLN A 5 -11.33 8.24 -7.36
CA GLN A 5 -12.08 9.29 -8.07
C GLN A 5 -12.99 8.69 -9.15
N GLY A 6 -12.50 7.71 -9.93
CA GLY A 6 -13.29 7.00 -10.92
C GLY A 6 -14.51 6.32 -10.32
N GLN A 7 -14.35 5.60 -9.20
CA GLN A 7 -15.49 4.98 -8.50
C GLN A 7 -16.51 6.04 -8.02
N ALA A 8 -16.04 7.14 -7.44
CA ALA A 8 -16.93 8.19 -6.95
C ALA A 8 -17.73 8.81 -8.11
N LEU A 9 -17.08 9.15 -9.21
CA LEU A 9 -17.73 9.72 -10.40
C LEU A 9 -18.70 8.74 -11.04
N SER A 10 -18.30 7.48 -11.23
CA SER A 10 -19.17 6.44 -11.78
C SER A 10 -20.41 6.23 -10.93
N ARG A 11 -20.27 6.17 -9.61
CA ARG A 11 -21.42 6.04 -8.67
C ARG A 11 -22.32 7.27 -8.61
N LEU A 12 -21.83 8.41 -9.07
CA LEU A 12 -22.63 9.62 -9.29
C LEU A 12 -23.27 9.70 -10.67
N GLY A 13 -23.13 8.65 -11.50
CA GLY A 13 -23.77 8.55 -12.81
C GLY A 13 -22.95 9.14 -13.97
N VAL A 14 -21.65 9.39 -13.76
CA VAL A 14 -20.74 9.79 -14.86
C VAL A 14 -20.21 8.56 -15.55
N ASP A 15 -20.22 8.55 -16.89
CA ASP A 15 -19.54 7.53 -17.69
C ASP A 15 -18.02 7.74 -17.59
N VAL A 16 -17.35 6.80 -16.91
CA VAL A 16 -15.92 6.87 -16.61
C VAL A 16 -15.16 5.78 -17.35
N THR A 17 -13.99 6.10 -17.89
CA THR A 17 -12.98 5.14 -18.34
C THR A 17 -11.66 5.47 -17.65
N GLY A 18 -11.06 4.50 -16.99
CA GLY A 18 -9.75 4.62 -16.37
C GLY A 18 -8.64 4.10 -17.28
N VAL A 19 -7.55 4.87 -17.45
CA VAL A 19 -6.37 4.45 -18.20
C VAL A 19 -5.15 4.55 -17.31
N ASP A 20 -4.29 3.53 -17.31
CA ASP A 20 -3.02 3.51 -16.56
C ASP A 20 -1.95 2.78 -17.40
N LEU A 21 -0.75 3.35 -17.42
CA LEU A 21 0.43 2.70 -18.02
C LEU A 21 0.81 1.40 -17.29
N LEU A 22 0.52 1.33 -15.98
CA LEU A 22 0.82 0.16 -15.17
C LEU A 22 -0.34 -0.83 -15.16
N GLU A 23 -0.03 -2.12 -15.15
CA GLU A 23 -0.99 -3.21 -14.96
C GLU A 23 -1.44 -3.35 -13.49
N LEU A 24 -0.79 -2.61 -12.58
CA LEU A 24 -1.00 -2.70 -11.14
C LEU A 24 -1.99 -1.66 -10.62
N VAL A 25 -2.99 -2.11 -9.89
CA VAL A 25 -3.88 -1.23 -9.12
C VAL A 25 -3.22 -0.87 -7.79
N ALA A 26 -3.07 0.44 -7.52
CA ALA A 26 -2.52 0.95 -6.25
C ALA A 26 -1.12 0.41 -5.89
N LYS A 27 -0.30 0.06 -6.88
CA LYS A 27 1.03 -0.57 -6.69
C LYS A 27 0.96 -1.92 -5.93
N LEU A 28 -0.09 -2.70 -6.14
CA LEU A 28 -0.20 -4.06 -5.61
C LEU A 28 0.71 -5.00 -6.38
N HIS A 29 1.82 -5.39 -5.78
CA HIS A 29 2.76 -6.35 -6.37
C HIS A 29 2.38 -7.82 -6.10
N ASP A 30 1.39 -8.07 -5.25
CA ASP A 30 0.80 -9.40 -5.11
C ASP A 30 -0.20 -9.66 -6.24
N PRO A 31 0.05 -10.64 -7.14
CA PRO A 31 -0.78 -10.85 -8.33
C PRO A 31 -2.22 -11.25 -7.99
N VAL A 32 -2.43 -12.04 -6.94
CA VAL A 32 -3.76 -12.49 -6.53
C VAL A 32 -4.60 -11.32 -6.03
N VAL A 33 -4.00 -10.46 -5.21
CA VAL A 33 -4.69 -9.26 -4.69
C VAL A 33 -4.92 -8.23 -5.79
N ASN A 34 -3.94 -8.07 -6.70
CA ASN A 34 -4.07 -7.15 -7.83
C ASN A 34 -5.17 -7.58 -8.79
N GLU A 35 -5.23 -8.85 -9.16
CA GLU A 35 -6.26 -9.39 -10.05
C GLU A 35 -7.67 -9.15 -9.49
N LEU A 36 -7.89 -9.46 -8.22
CA LEU A 36 -9.18 -9.21 -7.54
C LEU A 36 -9.51 -7.71 -7.48
N ALA A 37 -8.53 -6.86 -7.22
CA ALA A 37 -8.72 -5.41 -7.18
C ALA A 37 -9.09 -4.86 -8.57
N VAL A 38 -8.43 -5.32 -9.63
CA VAL A 38 -8.76 -4.97 -11.03
C VAL A 38 -10.17 -5.43 -11.36
N GLU A 39 -10.50 -6.72 -11.12
CA GLU A 39 -11.84 -7.27 -11.37
C GLU A 39 -12.94 -6.46 -10.68
N THR A 40 -12.69 -6.10 -9.42
CA THR A 40 -13.71 -5.41 -8.63
C THR A 40 -13.90 -3.96 -9.05
N VAL A 41 -12.83 -3.23 -9.32
CA VAL A 41 -12.91 -1.83 -9.79
C VAL A 41 -13.49 -1.76 -11.20
N SER A 42 -13.20 -2.76 -12.05
CA SER A 42 -13.72 -2.83 -13.42
C SER A 42 -15.24 -3.04 -13.50
N LYS A 43 -15.90 -3.41 -12.39
CA LYS A 43 -17.38 -3.44 -12.30
C LYS A 43 -18.01 -2.06 -12.17
N ASP A 44 -17.28 -1.10 -11.62
CA ASP A 44 -17.76 0.27 -11.50
C ASP A 44 -17.51 1.07 -12.79
N PHE A 45 -16.38 0.85 -13.48
CA PHE A 45 -16.03 1.50 -14.74
C PHE A 45 -14.90 0.73 -15.46
N PRO A 46 -14.82 0.78 -16.83
CA PRO A 46 -13.77 0.14 -17.60
C PRO A 46 -12.37 0.62 -17.20
N LEU A 47 -11.42 -0.32 -17.06
CA LEU A 47 -10.01 -0.06 -16.84
C LEU A 47 -9.18 -0.56 -18.04
N TRP A 48 -8.40 0.34 -18.62
CA TRP A 48 -7.41 0.04 -19.66
C TRP A 48 -6.02 0.17 -19.04
N LEU A 49 -5.36 -0.94 -18.84
CA LEU A 49 -4.10 -1.05 -18.11
C LEU A 49 -2.96 -1.49 -19.05
N GLY A 50 -1.72 -1.16 -18.70
CA GLY A 50 -0.51 -1.58 -19.41
C GLY A 50 -0.09 -0.71 -20.60
N GLU A 51 -0.91 0.26 -21.01
CA GLU A 51 -0.66 1.08 -22.19
C GLU A 51 -0.87 2.57 -21.91
N ALA A 52 0.01 3.40 -22.45
CA ALA A 52 -0.08 4.85 -22.29
C ALA A 52 -1.31 5.45 -23.00
N ALA A 53 -1.93 6.44 -22.37
CA ALA A 53 -2.99 7.21 -22.99
C ALA A 53 -2.44 8.21 -24.02
N GLN A 54 -3.02 8.22 -25.22
CA GLN A 54 -2.82 9.25 -26.25
C GLN A 54 -4.07 10.11 -26.33
N LEU A 55 -3.90 11.43 -26.33
CA LEU A 55 -4.99 12.39 -26.30
C LEU A 55 -4.99 13.23 -27.57
N GLU A 56 -6.16 13.37 -28.19
CA GLU A 56 -6.38 14.20 -29.38
C GLU A 56 -7.65 15.04 -29.17
N LYS A 57 -7.54 16.37 -29.39
CA LYS A 57 -8.73 17.23 -29.36
C LYS A 57 -9.56 16.99 -30.62
N VAL A 58 -10.84 16.72 -30.46
CA VAL A 58 -11.80 16.49 -31.56
C VAL A 58 -13.05 17.31 -31.34
N ASP A 59 -13.92 17.37 -32.36
CA ASP A 59 -15.22 18.02 -32.19
C ASP A 59 -16.04 17.28 -31.15
N GLY A 60 -16.54 18.01 -30.16
CA GLY A 60 -17.32 17.50 -29.04
C GLY A 60 -16.52 16.95 -27.86
N GLY A 61 -15.15 17.01 -27.86
CA GLY A 61 -14.40 16.56 -26.69
C GLY A 61 -12.94 16.22 -26.93
N VAL A 62 -12.52 15.14 -26.26
CA VAL A 62 -11.17 14.59 -26.34
C VAL A 62 -11.24 13.11 -26.71
N ARG A 63 -10.60 12.72 -27.79
CA ARG A 63 -10.38 11.32 -28.13
C ARG A 63 -9.23 10.78 -27.29
N VAL A 64 -9.48 9.67 -26.61
CA VAL A 64 -8.49 8.96 -25.79
C VAL A 64 -8.25 7.59 -26.43
N ARG A 65 -6.99 7.28 -26.71
CA ARG A 65 -6.56 5.95 -27.19
C ARG A 65 -5.58 5.34 -26.22
N SER A 66 -5.69 4.02 -26.03
CA SER A 66 -4.74 3.23 -25.22
C SER A 66 -4.74 1.79 -25.75
N GLY A 67 -3.62 1.37 -26.33
CA GLY A 67 -3.54 0.11 -27.08
C GLY A 67 -4.59 0.05 -28.19
N ASN A 68 -5.44 -0.97 -28.19
CA ASN A 68 -6.53 -1.17 -29.14
C ASN A 68 -7.85 -0.47 -28.73
N ASN A 69 -7.87 0.22 -27.60
CA ASN A 69 -9.07 0.86 -27.09
C ASN A 69 -9.13 2.33 -27.49
N GLU A 70 -10.34 2.81 -27.79
CA GLU A 70 -10.62 4.21 -28.11
C GLU A 70 -11.96 4.65 -27.53
N VAL A 71 -12.01 5.89 -27.01
CA VAL A 71 -13.25 6.55 -26.57
C VAL A 71 -13.15 8.06 -26.80
N VAL A 72 -14.28 8.72 -27.05
CA VAL A 72 -14.38 10.18 -27.04
C VAL A 72 -15.10 10.61 -25.78
N VAL A 73 -14.47 11.49 -25.00
CA VAL A 73 -14.97 11.97 -23.69
C VAL A 73 -15.06 13.49 -23.66
N GLU A 74 -15.96 14.04 -22.88
CA GLU A 74 -16.07 15.50 -22.67
C GLU A 74 -14.91 16.07 -21.86
N LYS A 75 -14.42 15.31 -20.87
CA LYS A 75 -13.39 15.75 -19.91
C LYS A 75 -12.36 14.66 -19.68
N VAL A 76 -11.13 15.08 -19.43
CA VAL A 76 -10.04 14.21 -19.01
C VAL A 76 -9.55 14.68 -17.64
N LEU A 77 -9.53 13.77 -16.65
CA LEU A 77 -8.92 13.98 -15.35
C LEU A 77 -7.53 13.36 -15.32
N ALA A 78 -6.49 14.21 -15.32
CA ALA A 78 -5.12 13.77 -15.21
C ALA A 78 -4.71 13.51 -13.75
N SER A 79 -4.37 12.26 -13.43
CA SER A 79 -3.89 11.82 -12.09
C SER A 79 -2.54 11.14 -12.23
N LEU A 80 -1.57 11.81 -12.86
CA LEU A 80 -0.31 11.27 -13.34
C LEU A 80 0.82 11.28 -12.30
N GLY A 81 0.49 11.45 -11.02
CA GLY A 81 1.46 11.52 -9.94
C GLY A 81 1.86 12.94 -9.58
N ARG A 82 2.98 13.06 -8.88
CA ARG A 82 3.57 14.32 -8.44
C ARG A 82 5.06 14.28 -8.68
N ARG A 83 5.67 15.41 -9.02
CA ARG A 83 7.12 15.57 -8.98
C ARG A 83 7.51 16.48 -7.82
N PRO A 84 8.72 16.30 -7.24
CA PRO A 84 9.26 17.23 -6.25
C PRO A 84 9.35 18.65 -6.81
N ASN A 85 9.14 19.64 -5.96
CA ASN A 85 9.22 21.05 -6.35
C ASN A 85 10.50 21.68 -5.80
N PHE A 86 11.63 21.40 -6.42
CA PHE A 86 12.94 21.93 -6.06
C PHE A 86 13.39 23.10 -6.93
N ASP A 87 12.68 23.41 -8.01
CA ASP A 87 13.11 24.28 -9.12
C ASP A 87 13.56 25.69 -8.66
N GLN A 88 13.17 26.12 -7.45
CA GLN A 88 13.45 27.47 -6.93
C GLN A 88 14.24 27.46 -5.60
N LEU A 89 14.76 26.31 -5.19
CA LEU A 89 15.50 26.20 -3.93
C LEU A 89 17.01 26.48 -4.07
N GLY A 90 17.51 26.65 -5.30
CA GLY A 90 18.92 26.94 -5.53
C GLY A 90 19.83 25.79 -5.11
N LEU A 91 19.39 24.53 -5.27
CA LEU A 91 20.15 23.35 -4.87
C LEU A 91 21.50 23.24 -5.59
N GLU A 92 21.63 23.83 -6.78
CA GLU A 92 22.86 23.97 -7.54
C GLU A 92 23.93 24.78 -6.82
N ASN A 93 23.58 25.60 -5.82
CA ASN A 93 24.51 26.36 -4.98
C ASN A 93 24.96 25.56 -3.73
N THR A 94 24.54 24.31 -3.61
CA THR A 94 24.89 23.42 -2.51
C THR A 94 25.82 22.31 -2.98
N ALA A 95 26.49 21.61 -2.05
CA ALA A 95 27.31 20.42 -2.36
C ALA A 95 26.47 19.13 -2.41
N LEU A 96 25.14 19.21 -2.50
CA LEU A 96 24.26 18.05 -2.50
C LEU A 96 24.38 17.25 -3.80
N GLN A 97 24.47 15.94 -3.66
CA GLN A 97 24.32 15.03 -4.78
C GLN A 97 22.83 14.76 -5.00
N LEU A 98 22.35 14.99 -6.22
CA LEU A 98 20.96 14.77 -6.61
C LEU A 98 20.85 13.47 -7.41
N ASP A 99 19.71 12.78 -7.27
CA ASP A 99 19.35 11.66 -8.12
C ASP A 99 18.77 12.14 -9.48
N ASP A 100 18.38 11.19 -10.35
CA ASP A 100 17.82 11.48 -11.68
C ASP A 100 16.47 12.25 -11.62
N ASN A 101 15.81 12.27 -10.47
CA ASN A 101 14.58 13.02 -10.22
C ASN A 101 14.84 14.40 -9.60
N GLY A 102 16.09 14.75 -9.37
CA GLY A 102 16.51 15.98 -8.69
C GLY A 102 16.36 15.93 -7.17
N VAL A 103 16.16 14.75 -6.59
CA VAL A 103 16.06 14.56 -5.14
C VAL A 103 17.45 14.46 -4.53
N PRO A 104 17.80 15.24 -3.48
CA PRO A 104 19.04 15.08 -2.75
C PRO A 104 19.16 13.67 -2.17
N GLN A 105 20.35 13.05 -2.34
CA GLN A 105 20.67 11.80 -1.68
C GLN A 105 20.66 12.01 -0.17
N PHE A 106 19.95 11.17 0.56
CA PHE A 106 19.76 11.30 2.00
C PHE A 106 19.80 9.94 2.70
N ASN A 107 20.05 9.97 4.00
CA ASN A 107 19.98 8.79 4.86
C ASN A 107 18.57 8.61 5.40
N ASN A 108 17.94 7.47 5.15
CA ASN A 108 16.56 7.17 5.53
C ASN A 108 16.29 7.12 7.05
N GLU A 109 17.32 6.95 7.88
CA GLU A 109 17.18 6.88 9.33
C GLU A 109 17.39 8.24 10.00
N THR A 110 18.24 9.09 9.41
CA THR A 110 18.56 10.42 9.96
C THR A 110 17.87 11.55 9.20
N LEU A 111 17.46 11.33 7.95
CA LEU A 111 16.93 12.27 6.96
C LEU A 111 17.94 13.36 6.56
N GLN A 112 19.21 13.18 6.89
CA GLN A 112 20.32 14.08 6.54
C GLN A 112 20.72 13.87 5.08
N CYS A 113 20.95 14.95 4.35
CA CYS A 113 21.42 14.93 2.98
C CYS A 113 22.95 14.97 2.96
N GLY A 114 23.57 13.83 2.64
CA GLY A 114 25.02 13.68 2.71
C GLY A 114 25.58 14.07 4.08
N ASP A 115 26.77 14.67 4.09
CA ASP A 115 27.43 15.17 5.31
C ASP A 115 27.13 16.66 5.57
N THR A 116 25.99 17.15 5.14
CA THR A 116 25.60 18.55 5.27
C THR A 116 24.69 18.80 6.47
N SER A 117 24.39 20.05 6.77
CA SER A 117 23.35 20.42 7.75
C SER A 117 21.94 20.52 7.15
N ILE A 118 21.73 19.96 5.95
CA ILE A 118 20.47 19.98 5.25
C ILE A 118 19.75 18.64 5.49
N TYR A 119 18.46 18.72 5.77
CA TYR A 119 17.57 17.58 5.99
C TYR A 119 16.39 17.64 5.04
N ILE A 120 15.90 16.47 4.62
CA ILE A 120 14.73 16.35 3.73
C ILE A 120 13.64 15.54 4.40
N ALA A 121 12.36 15.90 4.20
CA ALA A 121 11.24 15.18 4.79
C ALA A 121 9.96 15.32 3.96
N GLY A 122 9.15 14.27 3.92
CA GLY A 122 7.83 14.23 3.29
C GLY A 122 7.87 13.92 1.80
N ASP A 123 6.75 14.16 1.12
CA ASP A 123 6.50 13.76 -0.28
C ASP A 123 7.63 14.12 -1.25
N VAL A 124 8.42 15.12 -0.90
CA VAL A 124 9.51 15.65 -1.72
C VAL A 124 10.69 14.68 -1.86
N ASN A 125 10.87 13.76 -0.90
CA ASN A 125 11.95 12.77 -0.95
C ASN A 125 11.60 11.52 -1.79
N LEU A 126 10.36 11.40 -2.27
CA LEU A 126 9.82 10.31 -3.10
C LEU A 126 9.89 8.89 -2.49
N ASP A 127 10.37 8.73 -1.25
CA ASP A 127 10.45 7.41 -0.60
C ASP A 127 9.03 6.90 -0.25
N ARG A 128 8.35 7.57 0.66
CA ARG A 128 6.99 7.21 1.11
C ARG A 128 6.06 8.42 1.09
N PRO A 129 5.54 8.83 -0.07
CA PRO A 129 4.81 10.09 -0.24
C PRO A 129 3.37 10.02 0.30
N VAL A 130 3.24 9.88 1.63
CA VAL A 130 1.98 9.86 2.38
C VAL A 130 2.06 10.72 3.64
N LEU A 131 0.94 11.33 4.02
CA LEU A 131 0.90 12.35 5.07
C LEU A 131 1.47 11.91 6.43
N HIS A 132 1.17 10.71 6.87
CA HIS A 132 1.66 10.23 8.18
C HIS A 132 3.18 9.98 8.18
N GLU A 133 3.75 9.53 7.05
CA GLU A 133 5.20 9.40 6.90
C GLU A 133 5.85 10.79 6.88
N ALA A 134 5.32 11.74 6.11
CA ALA A 134 5.80 13.12 6.12
C ALA A 134 5.83 13.72 7.53
N GLY A 135 4.81 13.43 8.35
CA GLY A 135 4.77 13.85 9.75
C GLY A 135 5.83 13.17 10.64
N HIS A 136 6.16 11.89 10.39
CA HIS A 136 7.22 11.19 11.10
C HIS A 136 8.60 11.72 10.70
N GLU A 137 8.84 11.82 9.40
CA GLU A 137 10.08 12.34 8.84
C GLU A 137 10.36 13.77 9.30
N GLY A 138 9.35 14.65 9.27
CA GLY A 138 9.50 16.01 9.77
C GLY A 138 9.93 16.09 11.23
N ARG A 139 9.48 15.14 12.08
CA ARG A 139 9.95 15.05 13.47
C ARG A 139 11.41 14.60 13.55
N VAL A 140 11.84 13.62 12.75
CA VAL A 140 13.24 13.16 12.70
C VAL A 140 14.15 14.26 12.17
N ALA A 141 13.78 14.88 11.05
CA ALA A 141 14.52 15.98 10.45
C ALA A 141 14.67 17.17 11.43
N GLY A 142 13.56 17.60 12.04
CA GLY A 142 13.57 18.68 13.03
C GLY A 142 14.34 18.34 14.31
N TYR A 143 14.29 17.08 14.76
CA TYR A 143 15.10 16.62 15.89
C TYR A 143 16.60 16.69 15.59
N ASN A 144 17.00 16.29 14.39
CA ASN A 144 18.39 16.24 13.98
C ASN A 144 18.95 17.63 13.60
N ALA A 145 18.16 18.51 13.00
CA ALA A 145 18.59 19.81 12.52
C ALA A 145 19.16 20.75 13.60
N VAL A 146 18.82 20.53 14.88
CA VAL A 146 19.30 21.33 16.01
C VAL A 146 20.45 20.66 16.79
N ARG A 147 21.06 19.61 16.24
CA ARG A 147 22.11 18.82 16.90
C ARG A 147 23.41 18.84 16.12
N ASN A 148 24.52 18.66 16.84
CA ASN A 148 25.86 18.61 16.22
C ASN A 148 26.12 17.30 15.48
N SER A 149 25.36 16.24 15.80
CA SER A 149 25.42 14.94 15.12
C SER A 149 24.03 14.38 14.93
N ALA A 150 23.77 13.82 13.76
CA ALA A 150 22.49 13.21 13.45
C ALA A 150 22.32 11.87 14.19
N VAL A 151 21.14 11.64 14.70
CA VAL A 151 20.71 10.42 15.39
C VAL A 151 19.82 9.61 14.45
N ALA A 152 20.13 8.32 14.30
CA ALA A 152 19.33 7.41 13.51
C ALA A 152 18.05 7.00 14.27
N PHE A 153 16.94 6.93 13.54
CA PHE A 153 15.64 6.48 14.04
C PHE A 153 15.11 5.34 13.20
N ARG A 154 14.63 4.28 13.87
CA ARG A 154 13.93 3.20 13.17
C ARG A 154 12.64 3.74 12.55
N ARG A 155 12.48 3.56 11.23
CA ARG A 155 11.24 3.90 10.53
C ARG A 155 10.09 3.02 11.03
N LYS A 156 8.89 3.56 11.06
CA LYS A 156 7.69 2.78 11.35
C LYS A 156 7.39 1.82 10.20
N THR A 157 6.63 0.76 10.51
CA THR A 157 6.14 -0.18 9.51
C THR A 157 5.42 0.56 8.40
N ALA A 158 5.79 0.29 7.14
CA ALA A 158 5.14 0.89 5.99
C ALA A 158 3.66 0.53 5.96
N LEU A 159 2.81 1.52 5.71
CA LEU A 159 1.36 1.36 5.64
C LEU A 159 0.79 2.26 4.55
N ALA A 160 0.20 1.65 3.53
CA ALA A 160 -0.47 2.39 2.46
C ALA A 160 -1.90 1.89 2.28
N ILE A 161 -2.85 2.83 2.26
CA ILE A 161 -4.28 2.52 2.11
C ILE A 161 -4.86 3.36 0.97
N THR A 162 -5.51 2.69 0.04
CA THR A 162 -6.32 3.33 -1.00
C THR A 162 -7.79 3.15 -0.63
N PHE A 163 -8.44 4.25 -0.31
CA PHE A 163 -9.87 4.29 0.09
C PHE A 163 -10.77 4.19 -1.14
N CYS A 164 -10.75 3.05 -1.81
CA CYS A 164 -11.75 2.61 -2.78
C CYS A 164 -12.67 1.58 -2.13
N ASP A 165 -13.63 1.05 -2.86
CA ASP A 165 -14.55 0.02 -2.38
C ASP A 165 -14.43 -1.22 -3.27
N PRO A 166 -13.82 -2.33 -2.78
CA PRO A 166 -13.25 -2.50 -1.42
C PRO A 166 -11.99 -1.68 -1.19
N ASN A 167 -11.60 -1.50 0.09
CA ASN A 167 -10.30 -0.88 0.40
C ASN A 167 -9.16 -1.76 -0.13
N VAL A 168 -8.15 -1.09 -0.69
CA VAL A 168 -6.88 -1.73 -1.04
C VAL A 168 -5.82 -1.25 -0.07
N ALA A 169 -5.07 -2.18 0.53
CA ALA A 169 -3.99 -1.82 1.44
C ALA A 169 -2.76 -2.72 1.29
N THR A 170 -1.59 -2.15 1.55
CA THR A 170 -0.31 -2.86 1.71
C THR A 170 0.31 -2.48 3.04
N VAL A 171 0.93 -3.43 3.70
CA VAL A 171 1.52 -3.28 5.04
C VAL A 171 2.88 -3.99 5.09
N GLY A 172 3.90 -3.34 5.65
CA GLY A 172 5.23 -3.93 5.78
C GLY A 172 5.89 -4.19 4.44
N ALA A 173 6.60 -5.30 4.31
CA ALA A 173 7.24 -5.73 3.08
C ALA A 173 6.21 -6.16 2.02
N GLN A 174 6.44 -5.79 0.77
CA GLN A 174 5.63 -6.27 -0.35
C GLN A 174 6.16 -7.60 -0.87
N LEU A 175 5.33 -8.38 -1.56
CA LEU A 175 5.69 -9.73 -2.01
C LEU A 175 6.96 -9.75 -2.89
N ASN A 176 7.10 -8.76 -3.78
CA ASN A 176 8.26 -8.63 -4.66
C ASN A 176 9.57 -8.21 -3.97
N GLU A 177 9.51 -7.86 -2.68
CA GLU A 177 10.67 -7.54 -1.83
C GLU A 177 11.13 -8.74 -1.01
N LEU A 178 10.39 -9.85 -1.05
CA LEU A 178 10.60 -11.05 -0.23
C LEU A 178 11.13 -12.21 -1.06
N ASP A 179 11.94 -13.06 -0.43
CA ASP A 179 12.38 -14.32 -0.99
C ASP A 179 11.26 -15.38 -0.80
N GLU A 180 10.58 -15.72 -1.89
CA GLU A 180 9.45 -16.66 -1.86
C GLU A 180 9.79 -18.02 -1.25
N SER A 181 11.04 -18.46 -1.33
CA SER A 181 11.48 -19.71 -0.72
C SER A 181 11.51 -19.68 0.81
N LYS A 182 11.56 -18.50 1.41
CA LYS A 182 11.66 -18.28 2.86
C LYS A 182 10.37 -17.85 3.52
N ILE A 183 9.32 -17.62 2.74
CA ILE A 183 8.02 -17.18 3.26
C ILE A 183 6.95 -18.26 3.06
N ALA A 184 5.99 -18.24 3.95
CA ALA A 184 4.67 -18.83 3.78
C ALA A 184 3.64 -17.72 3.57
N VAL A 185 2.58 -17.99 2.81
CA VAL A 185 1.55 -17.00 2.51
C VAL A 185 0.22 -17.43 3.13
N ALA A 186 -0.17 -16.78 4.21
CA ALA A 186 -1.50 -16.93 4.78
C ALA A 186 -2.52 -16.21 3.89
N GLU A 187 -3.51 -16.93 3.37
CA GLU A 187 -4.55 -16.36 2.51
C GLU A 187 -5.93 -16.58 3.09
N MET A 188 -6.79 -15.57 2.98
CA MET A 188 -8.20 -15.66 3.31
C MET A 188 -9.04 -14.95 2.27
N GLN A 189 -9.92 -15.72 1.63
CA GLN A 189 -10.97 -15.21 0.78
C GLN A 189 -12.14 -14.71 1.64
N PHE A 190 -12.78 -13.59 1.25
CA PHE A 190 -13.84 -12.98 2.05
C PHE A 190 -15.23 -13.59 1.85
N ASN A 191 -15.42 -14.45 0.85
CA ASN A 191 -16.75 -15.08 0.60
C ASN A 191 -17.33 -15.79 1.82
N PRO A 192 -16.57 -16.51 2.68
CA PRO A 192 -17.14 -17.19 3.84
C PRO A 192 -17.11 -16.33 5.11
N VAL A 193 -16.55 -15.11 5.09
CA VAL A 193 -16.43 -14.27 6.29
C VAL A 193 -17.82 -13.78 6.73
N GLY A 194 -18.27 -14.26 7.89
CA GLY A 194 -19.65 -14.04 8.38
C GLY A 194 -20.04 -12.56 8.44
N ARG A 195 -19.17 -11.69 8.97
CA ARG A 195 -19.48 -10.25 9.03
C ARG A 195 -19.53 -9.61 7.64
N ALA A 196 -18.67 -10.04 6.71
CA ALA A 196 -18.68 -9.56 5.34
C ALA A 196 -19.98 -9.94 4.61
N LEU A 197 -20.48 -11.16 4.86
CA LEU A 197 -21.79 -11.61 4.37
C LEU A 197 -22.95 -10.76 4.94
N ILE A 198 -22.96 -10.50 6.25
CA ILE A 198 -23.99 -9.70 6.92
C ILE A 198 -24.11 -8.30 6.30
N ILE A 199 -22.99 -7.68 5.96
CA ILE A 199 -22.99 -6.33 5.36
C ILE A 199 -23.06 -6.33 3.82
N GLY A 200 -23.20 -7.51 3.19
CA GLY A 200 -23.32 -7.65 1.74
C GLY A 200 -22.05 -7.29 0.96
N LYS A 201 -20.87 -7.38 1.58
CA LYS A 201 -19.55 -6.98 0.99
C LYS A 201 -18.50 -8.08 1.16
N ASN A 202 -18.87 -9.32 0.81
CA ASN A 202 -18.04 -10.49 1.00
C ASN A 202 -17.13 -10.84 -0.19
N ARG A 203 -16.84 -9.86 -1.06
CA ARG A 203 -15.79 -9.98 -2.07
C ARG A 203 -14.51 -9.37 -1.52
N GLY A 204 -13.43 -10.11 -1.60
CA GLY A 204 -12.15 -9.64 -1.10
C GLY A 204 -11.18 -10.77 -0.84
N VAL A 205 -9.91 -10.41 -0.72
CA VAL A 205 -8.82 -11.30 -0.32
C VAL A 205 -7.86 -10.54 0.60
N LEU A 206 -7.35 -11.26 1.58
CA LEU A 206 -6.25 -10.88 2.45
C LEU A 206 -5.12 -11.89 2.28
N ARG A 207 -3.91 -11.41 2.02
CA ARG A 207 -2.69 -12.23 1.97
C ARG A 207 -1.66 -11.66 2.93
N ILE A 208 -1.11 -12.51 3.79
CA ILE A 208 -0.13 -12.15 4.82
C ILE A 208 1.15 -12.94 4.56
N TYR A 209 2.28 -12.27 4.53
CA TYR A 209 3.59 -12.86 4.28
C TYR A 209 4.27 -13.15 5.60
N VAL A 210 4.59 -14.41 5.83
CA VAL A 210 5.10 -14.95 7.10
C VAL A 210 6.47 -15.59 6.86
N ASN A 211 7.45 -15.30 7.69
CA ASN A 211 8.75 -15.99 7.66
C ASN A 211 8.56 -17.45 8.11
N ARG A 212 8.93 -18.42 7.26
CA ARG A 212 8.79 -19.85 7.54
C ARG A 212 9.58 -20.30 8.78
N ALA A 213 10.78 -19.74 8.96
CA ALA A 213 11.72 -20.19 9.98
C ALA A 213 11.30 -19.82 11.42
N ASP A 214 10.56 -18.72 11.61
CA ASP A 214 10.23 -18.22 12.95
C ASP A 214 8.77 -17.75 13.11
N GLY A 215 7.97 -17.85 12.08
CA GLY A 215 6.55 -17.46 12.11
C GLY A 215 6.30 -15.94 12.19
N ARG A 216 7.30 -15.08 12.07
CA ARG A 216 7.11 -13.62 12.11
C ARG A 216 6.34 -13.11 10.91
N VAL A 217 5.41 -12.21 11.16
CA VAL A 217 4.67 -11.50 10.11
C VAL A 217 5.55 -10.41 9.52
N LEU A 218 5.79 -10.45 8.20
CA LEU A 218 6.68 -9.55 7.47
C LEU A 218 5.93 -8.48 6.71
N GLY A 219 4.77 -8.81 6.16
CA GLY A 219 3.99 -7.91 5.34
C GLY A 219 2.62 -8.47 5.01
N ALA A 220 1.82 -7.67 4.31
CA ALA A 220 0.52 -8.08 3.83
C ALA A 220 0.04 -7.22 2.66
N ALA A 221 -0.79 -7.80 1.80
CA ALA A 221 -1.58 -7.10 0.81
C ALA A 221 -3.04 -7.53 0.89
N MET A 222 -3.96 -6.60 0.64
CA MET A 222 -5.38 -6.91 0.69
C MET A 222 -6.21 -6.02 -0.22
N ALA A 223 -7.31 -6.58 -0.69
CA ALA A 223 -8.42 -5.86 -1.30
C ALA A 223 -9.70 -6.38 -0.66
N CYS A 224 -10.24 -5.70 0.35
CA CYS A 224 -11.37 -6.20 1.12
C CYS A 224 -12.15 -5.08 1.82
N VAL A 225 -13.35 -5.41 2.25
CA VAL A 225 -14.17 -4.52 3.09
C VAL A 225 -13.48 -4.27 4.43
N LYS A 226 -13.49 -3.00 4.88
CA LYS A 226 -12.81 -2.59 6.13
C LYS A 226 -11.31 -2.90 6.16
N GLY A 227 -10.68 -3.02 4.98
CA GLY A 227 -9.25 -3.31 4.87
C GLY A 227 -8.36 -2.31 5.61
N GLU A 228 -8.81 -1.05 5.77
CA GLU A 228 -8.10 -0.05 6.56
C GLU A 228 -7.92 -0.45 8.04
N HIS A 229 -8.87 -1.16 8.64
CA HIS A 229 -8.75 -1.62 10.03
C HIS A 229 -7.80 -2.80 10.15
N LEU A 230 -7.95 -3.81 9.28
CA LEU A 230 -7.04 -4.95 9.23
C LEU A 230 -5.59 -4.51 8.96
N ALA A 231 -5.40 -3.54 8.06
CA ALA A 231 -4.10 -2.99 7.75
C ALA A 231 -3.44 -2.32 8.97
N HIS A 232 -4.19 -1.62 9.83
CA HIS A 232 -3.66 -1.05 11.06
C HIS A 232 -3.27 -2.13 12.07
N LEU A 233 -4.11 -3.16 12.28
CA LEU A 233 -3.78 -4.28 13.17
C LEU A 233 -2.48 -4.96 12.72
N LEU A 234 -2.36 -5.27 11.43
CA LEU A 234 -1.16 -5.87 10.86
C LEU A 234 0.06 -4.95 10.97
N ALA A 235 -0.10 -3.64 10.74
CA ALA A 235 1.00 -2.69 10.90
C ALA A 235 1.53 -2.66 12.34
N TRP A 236 0.65 -2.72 13.34
CA TRP A 236 1.05 -2.78 14.75
C TRP A 236 1.71 -4.11 15.09
N SER A 237 1.19 -5.22 14.58
CA SER A 237 1.77 -6.55 14.78
C SER A 237 3.18 -6.65 14.19
N ILE A 238 3.37 -6.19 12.95
CA ILE A 238 4.69 -6.15 12.29
C ILE A 238 5.64 -5.20 13.04
N GLN A 239 5.16 -4.03 13.48
CA GLN A 239 5.97 -3.07 14.24
C GLN A 239 6.50 -3.67 15.54
N GLN A 240 5.73 -4.54 16.18
CA GLN A 240 6.10 -5.28 17.39
C GLN A 240 6.81 -6.61 17.10
N SER A 241 7.07 -6.93 15.82
CA SER A 241 7.71 -8.18 15.41
C SER A 241 6.94 -9.44 15.87
N MET A 242 5.60 -9.37 15.94
CA MET A 242 4.76 -10.48 16.34
C MET A 242 4.84 -11.63 15.35
N THR A 243 4.77 -12.83 15.91
CA THR A 243 4.59 -14.08 15.17
C THR A 243 3.11 -14.38 14.90
N VAL A 244 2.84 -15.32 14.02
CA VAL A 244 1.49 -15.89 13.82
C VAL A 244 0.92 -16.41 15.16
N PHE A 245 1.78 -17.06 15.96
CA PHE A 245 1.38 -17.61 17.26
C PHE A 245 1.00 -16.52 18.26
N ASP A 246 1.76 -15.40 18.31
CA ASP A 246 1.44 -14.27 19.17
C ASP A 246 0.10 -13.65 18.77
N MET A 247 -0.14 -13.52 17.46
CA MET A 247 -1.38 -12.94 16.97
C MET A 247 -2.60 -13.83 17.23
N LEU A 248 -2.45 -15.15 17.15
CA LEU A 248 -3.53 -16.10 17.46
C LEU A 248 -3.90 -16.14 18.96
N LYS A 249 -2.99 -15.70 19.84
CA LYS A 249 -3.28 -15.52 21.28
C LYS A 249 -4.05 -14.23 21.59
N MET A 250 -4.21 -13.32 20.60
CA MET A 250 -4.99 -12.10 20.82
C MET A 250 -6.49 -12.39 20.79
N PRO A 251 -7.32 -11.58 21.48
CA PRO A 251 -8.76 -11.81 21.50
C PRO A 251 -9.40 -11.42 20.17
N TYR A 252 -10.23 -12.29 19.65
CA TYR A 252 -11.10 -12.04 18.52
C TYR A 252 -12.55 -12.09 18.97
N TYR A 253 -13.34 -11.08 18.56
CA TYR A 253 -14.78 -11.05 18.81
C TYR A 253 -15.54 -11.73 17.67
N HIS A 254 -16.81 -12.07 17.88
CA HIS A 254 -17.69 -12.66 16.86
C HIS A 254 -19.07 -11.95 16.85
N PRO A 255 -19.65 -11.58 15.69
CA PRO A 255 -19.08 -11.66 14.33
C PRO A 255 -18.38 -10.33 13.94
N VAL A 256 -17.14 -10.38 13.50
CA VAL A 256 -16.33 -9.22 13.07
C VAL A 256 -15.53 -9.52 11.80
N ILE A 257 -15.00 -8.49 11.16
CA ILE A 257 -14.14 -8.64 9.96
C ILE A 257 -12.78 -9.25 10.31
N GLU A 258 -12.29 -9.01 11.51
CA GLU A 258 -11.00 -9.48 12.02
C GLU A 258 -10.91 -11.02 12.09
N GLU A 259 -12.03 -11.75 12.05
CA GLU A 259 -12.03 -13.21 11.92
C GLU A 259 -11.40 -13.68 10.59
N ALA A 260 -11.40 -12.83 9.56
CA ALA A 260 -10.66 -13.11 8.33
C ALA A 260 -9.15 -13.18 8.57
N LEU A 261 -8.62 -12.31 9.45
CA LEU A 261 -7.23 -12.35 9.87
C LEU A 261 -6.92 -13.64 10.63
N GLN A 262 -7.73 -13.98 11.63
CA GLN A 262 -7.59 -15.21 12.40
C GLN A 262 -7.62 -16.46 11.50
N GLY A 263 -8.57 -16.52 10.56
CA GLY A 263 -8.68 -17.61 9.60
C GLY A 263 -7.45 -17.76 8.69
N ALA A 264 -6.88 -16.65 8.20
CA ALA A 264 -5.64 -16.66 7.43
C ALA A 264 -4.47 -17.21 8.25
N LEU A 265 -4.33 -16.75 9.50
CA LEU A 265 -3.24 -17.17 10.40
C LEU A 265 -3.30 -18.66 10.71
N TYR A 266 -4.50 -19.24 10.94
CA TYR A 266 -4.64 -20.68 11.09
C TYR A 266 -4.26 -21.45 9.82
N GLY A 267 -4.64 -20.94 8.65
CA GLY A 267 -4.36 -21.57 7.37
C GLY A 267 -2.88 -21.75 7.07
N VAL A 268 -2.00 -20.88 7.58
CA VAL A 268 -0.56 -20.90 7.27
C VAL A 268 0.27 -21.77 8.24
N LEU A 269 -0.28 -22.20 9.38
CA LEU A 269 0.48 -22.88 10.43
C LEU A 269 1.19 -24.14 9.93
N SER A 270 0.56 -24.92 9.03
CA SER A 270 1.15 -26.15 8.47
C SER A 270 2.28 -25.90 7.47
N GLU A 271 2.48 -24.65 7.05
CA GLU A 271 3.53 -24.25 6.10
C GLU A 271 4.79 -23.73 6.80
N LEU A 272 4.76 -23.57 8.13
CA LEU A 272 5.88 -23.06 8.90
C LEU A 272 6.85 -24.19 9.29
N ASP A 273 8.14 -23.84 9.37
CA ASP A 273 9.19 -24.75 9.85
C ASP A 273 9.19 -24.90 11.38
N VAL A 274 8.45 -24.05 12.07
CA VAL A 274 8.27 -24.02 13.52
C VAL A 274 6.83 -24.34 13.89
N SER A 275 6.64 -25.00 15.02
CA SER A 275 5.30 -25.25 15.58
C SER A 275 5.26 -24.87 17.05
N GLU A 276 4.17 -24.27 17.48
CA GLU A 276 3.81 -24.07 18.87
C GLU A 276 2.46 -24.70 19.16
N ASP A 277 2.23 -25.09 20.40
CA ASP A 277 0.90 -25.50 20.85
C ASP A 277 -0.05 -24.30 20.78
N VAL A 278 -0.84 -24.23 19.71
CA VAL A 278 -1.80 -23.15 19.52
C VAL A 278 -3.07 -23.45 20.32
N VAL A 279 -3.02 -23.23 21.62
CA VAL A 279 -4.18 -23.34 22.51
C VAL A 279 -4.90 -21.99 22.64
N GLU A 280 -4.55 -20.96 21.86
CA GLU A 280 -5.08 -19.60 21.92
C GLU A 280 -5.01 -18.92 23.31
N LEU A 281 -4.34 -19.58 24.28
CA LEU A 281 -4.27 -19.14 25.67
C LEU A 281 -2.83 -19.19 26.15
N GLU A 282 -2.41 -18.20 26.93
CA GLU A 282 -1.14 -18.25 27.64
C GLU A 282 -1.21 -19.26 28.77
N LYS A 283 -0.24 -20.19 28.82
CA LYS A 283 -0.04 -21.05 29.97
C LYS A 283 0.47 -20.21 31.13
N ARG A 284 -0.20 -20.25 32.29
CA ARG A 284 0.22 -19.57 33.53
C ARG A 284 1.35 -20.32 34.21
#